data_05eb8519b3a6d8f0fd68d3460fee2fcb
#
_entry.id   05eb8519b3a6d8f0fd68d3460fee2fcb
#
_cell.length_a   1.000
_cell.length_b   1.000
_cell.length_c   1.000
_cell.angle_alpha   90.00
_cell.angle_beta   90.00
_cell.angle_gamma   90.00
#
_symmetry.space_group_name_H-M   'P 1'
#
loop_
_entity.id
_entity.type
_entity.pdbx_description
1 polymer ?
#
loop_
_entity_poly.entity_id
_entity_poly.type
_entity_poly.pdbx_seq_one_letter_code
_entity_poly.pdbx_strand_id
1 'polypeptide(L)'
;MTERMERRLLDLKARQQAGEHMLCPRCGADTMKEPICTNALSRVTDLYVCDSCGTAEAMLAFMKQDYPLTSWAAFQPVRPPSDLEALPATEVLQRVMKEQADTLIHLYRMCRDDPENASEYRLEAFESCPGLTEVWTQPFYVKYRAADGAAIIMFKTDTDGRIQVAECVVDK
;
A
#
# COMPACT_ATOMS: atom_id res chain seq x y z
N MET A 1 -6.21 2.97 -14.51
CA MET A 1 -6.36 3.84 -13.31
C MET A 1 -7.84 3.93 -13.03
N THR A 2 -8.28 3.74 -11.80
CA THR A 2 -9.69 3.68 -11.47
C THR A 2 -10.29 5.03 -11.19
N GLU A 3 -11.61 5.13 -11.32
CA GLU A 3 -12.39 6.33 -11.01
C GLU A 3 -12.11 6.88 -9.59
N ARG A 4 -11.86 5.97 -8.65
CA ARG A 4 -11.52 6.33 -7.27
C ARG A 4 -10.13 6.95 -7.14
N MET A 5 -9.13 6.39 -7.84
CA MET A 5 -7.78 6.94 -7.86
C MET A 5 -7.77 8.30 -8.57
N GLU A 6 -8.52 8.44 -9.65
CA GLU A 6 -8.66 9.71 -10.37
C GLU A 6 -9.25 10.78 -9.48
N ARG A 7 -10.32 10.48 -8.76
CA ARG A 7 -10.93 11.42 -7.80
C ARG A 7 -9.93 11.85 -6.71
N ARG A 8 -9.17 10.92 -6.14
CA ARG A 8 -8.14 11.25 -5.15
C ARG A 8 -7.01 12.12 -5.72
N LEU A 9 -6.57 11.83 -6.95
CA LEU A 9 -5.57 12.67 -7.63
C LEU A 9 -6.09 14.08 -7.86
N LEU A 10 -7.33 14.24 -8.32
CA LEU A 10 -7.95 15.54 -8.53
C LEU A 10 -8.10 16.32 -7.23
N ASP A 11 -8.50 15.68 -6.13
CA ASP A 11 -8.59 16.31 -4.82
C ASP A 11 -7.21 16.80 -4.34
N LEU A 12 -6.19 15.95 -4.39
CA LEU A 12 -4.83 16.32 -4.01
C LEU A 12 -4.31 17.48 -4.86
N LYS A 13 -4.57 17.46 -6.17
CA LYS A 13 -4.18 18.52 -7.09
C LYS A 13 -4.87 19.83 -6.75
N ALA A 14 -6.18 19.81 -6.49
CA ALA A 14 -6.95 20.99 -6.10
C ALA A 14 -6.41 21.61 -4.79
N ARG A 15 -6.08 20.78 -3.80
CA ARG A 15 -5.49 21.23 -2.53
C ARG A 15 -4.10 21.86 -2.72
N GLN A 16 -3.26 21.27 -3.56
CA GLN A 16 -1.95 21.86 -3.90
C GLN A 16 -2.10 23.20 -4.63
N GLN A 17 -3.07 23.32 -5.52
CA GLN A 17 -3.37 24.57 -6.23
C GLN A 17 -3.93 25.64 -5.30
N ALA A 18 -4.68 25.26 -4.28
CA ALA A 18 -5.16 26.16 -3.23
C ALA A 18 -4.05 26.62 -2.27
N GLY A 19 -2.84 26.04 -2.38
CA GLY A 19 -1.72 26.35 -1.48
C GLY A 19 -1.90 25.79 -0.07
N GLU A 20 -2.71 24.76 0.10
CA GLU A 20 -2.90 24.14 1.42
C GLU A 20 -1.60 23.47 1.87
N HIS A 21 -1.23 23.71 3.13
CA HIS A 21 -0.17 22.93 3.76
C HIS A 21 -0.55 21.46 3.80
N MET A 22 0.33 20.59 3.31
CA MET A 22 0.06 19.15 3.24
C MET A 22 1.32 18.32 3.36
N LEU A 23 1.14 17.10 3.85
CA LEU A 23 2.21 16.10 3.85
C LEU A 23 2.55 15.71 2.41
N CYS A 24 3.79 15.28 2.17
CA CYS A 24 4.19 14.80 0.86
C CYS A 24 3.28 13.64 0.41
N PRO A 25 2.60 13.72 -0.74
CA PRO A 25 1.67 12.67 -1.18
C PRO A 25 2.34 11.31 -1.35
N ARG A 26 3.63 11.31 -1.69
CA ARG A 26 4.37 10.07 -1.97
C ARG A 26 4.87 9.36 -0.71
N CYS A 27 5.51 10.08 0.22
CA CYS A 27 6.11 9.46 1.41
C CYS A 27 5.33 9.71 2.71
N GLY A 28 4.36 10.63 2.73
CA GLY A 28 3.59 10.98 3.91
C GLY A 28 4.34 11.84 4.95
N ALA A 29 5.57 12.24 4.68
CA ALA A 29 6.35 13.08 5.59
C ALA A 29 5.97 14.57 5.46
N ASP A 30 6.11 15.31 6.55
CA ASP A 30 5.95 16.75 6.59
C ASP A 30 7.26 17.45 6.13
N THR A 31 7.53 17.35 4.83
CA THR A 31 8.77 17.82 4.19
C THR A 31 8.51 18.65 2.94
N MET A 32 7.25 19.01 2.72
CA MET A 32 6.89 19.89 1.62
C MET A 32 7.27 21.34 1.94
N LYS A 33 7.85 22.02 0.95
CA LYS A 33 8.20 23.44 1.05
C LYS A 33 7.01 24.31 0.71
N GLU A 34 7.02 25.53 1.22
CA GLU A 34 6.06 26.57 0.83
C GLU A 34 6.79 27.70 0.09
N PRO A 35 6.22 28.19 -1.01
CA PRO A 35 4.99 27.73 -1.67
C PRO A 35 5.16 26.33 -2.33
N ILE A 36 4.07 25.59 -2.44
CA ILE A 36 4.04 24.21 -2.92
C ILE A 36 4.73 24.02 -4.29
N CYS A 37 4.62 24.99 -5.19
CA CYS A 37 5.25 24.95 -6.51
C CYS A 37 6.80 24.98 -6.49
N THR A 38 7.43 25.18 -5.34
CA THR A 38 8.89 25.08 -5.19
C THR A 38 9.39 23.67 -4.92
N ASN A 39 8.49 22.72 -4.78
CA ASN A 39 8.81 21.30 -4.63
C ASN A 39 9.00 20.61 -5.98
N ALA A 40 9.50 19.40 -5.98
CA ALA A 40 9.64 18.62 -7.20
C ALA A 40 8.27 18.24 -7.78
N LEU A 41 8.09 18.44 -9.08
CA LEU A 41 6.94 17.89 -9.80
C LEU A 41 7.19 16.40 -10.04
N SER A 42 6.23 15.56 -9.67
CA SER A 42 6.31 14.11 -9.88
C SER A 42 6.40 13.77 -11.38
N ARG A 43 7.15 12.73 -11.70
CA ARG A 43 7.22 12.16 -13.06
C ARG A 43 6.08 11.20 -13.36
N VAL A 44 5.34 10.81 -12.33
CA VAL A 44 4.27 9.81 -12.43
C VAL A 44 2.90 10.47 -12.50
N THR A 45 2.77 11.65 -11.90
CA THR A 45 1.50 12.42 -11.84
C THR A 45 1.77 13.91 -11.91
N ASP A 46 0.72 14.70 -12.09
CA ASP A 46 0.74 16.18 -12.02
C ASP A 46 0.70 16.70 -10.57
N LEU A 47 1.32 16.00 -9.62
CA LEU A 47 1.40 16.41 -8.22
C LEU A 47 2.80 16.83 -7.85
N TYR A 48 2.92 17.80 -6.97
CA TYR A 48 4.18 18.13 -6.31
C TYR A 48 4.45 17.11 -5.18
N VAL A 49 5.70 16.69 -5.07
CA VAL A 49 6.24 15.80 -4.04
C VAL A 49 7.47 16.45 -3.42
N CYS A 50 7.88 16.06 -2.23
CA CYS A 50 9.10 16.62 -1.63
C CYS A 50 10.34 16.30 -2.50
N ASP A 51 11.39 17.10 -2.37
CA ASP A 51 12.60 16.96 -3.21
C ASP A 51 13.24 15.57 -3.13
N SER A 52 13.24 14.95 -1.95
CA SER A 52 13.75 13.59 -1.77
C SER A 52 12.96 12.58 -2.60
N CYS A 53 11.63 12.72 -2.64
CA CYS A 53 10.78 11.87 -3.45
C CYS A 53 10.97 12.14 -4.95
N GLY A 54 11.11 13.40 -5.36
CA GLY A 54 11.41 13.74 -6.74
C GLY A 54 12.76 13.18 -7.21
N THR A 55 13.78 13.22 -6.37
CA THR A 55 15.09 12.59 -6.64
C THR A 55 14.96 11.07 -6.73
N ALA A 56 14.22 10.43 -5.81
CA ALA A 56 13.98 8.99 -5.85
C ALA A 56 13.25 8.57 -7.14
N GLU A 57 12.27 9.34 -7.61
CA GLU A 57 11.60 9.07 -8.89
C GLU A 57 12.55 9.19 -10.09
N ALA A 58 13.47 10.17 -10.06
CA ALA A 58 14.48 10.30 -11.11
C ALA A 58 15.40 9.07 -11.17
N MET A 59 15.81 8.55 -10.01
CA MET A 59 16.66 7.35 -9.92
C MET A 59 15.91 6.10 -10.39
N LEU A 60 14.65 5.92 -9.96
CA LEU A 60 13.83 4.80 -10.39
C LEU A 60 13.61 4.82 -11.90
N ALA A 61 13.30 5.99 -12.48
CA ALA A 61 13.16 6.14 -13.91
C ALA A 61 14.46 5.80 -14.67
N PHE A 62 15.63 6.20 -14.14
CA PHE A 62 16.92 5.82 -14.69
C PHE A 62 17.15 4.30 -14.65
N MET A 63 16.74 3.65 -13.55
CA MET A 63 16.84 2.18 -13.39
C MET A 63 15.73 1.42 -14.13
N LYS A 64 14.82 2.11 -14.82
CA LYS A 64 13.61 1.53 -15.46
C LYS A 64 12.76 0.72 -14.49
N GLN A 65 12.65 1.20 -13.27
CA GLN A 65 11.80 0.63 -12.22
C GLN A 65 10.58 1.51 -12.00
N ASP A 66 9.43 0.87 -11.85
CA ASP A 66 8.17 1.55 -11.54
C ASP A 66 7.91 1.57 -10.03
N TYR A 67 7.39 2.70 -9.55
CA TYR A 67 6.85 2.82 -8.21
C TYR A 67 5.38 3.21 -8.32
N PRO A 68 4.46 2.26 -8.22
CA PRO A 68 3.07 2.50 -8.53
C PRO A 68 2.42 3.49 -7.55
N LEU A 69 1.45 4.27 -8.04
CA LEU A 69 0.70 5.24 -7.23
C LEU A 69 0.06 4.63 -5.99
N THR A 70 -0.35 3.37 -6.07
CA THR A 70 -0.92 2.65 -4.94
C THR A 70 0.03 2.44 -3.77
N SER A 71 1.34 2.61 -3.99
CA SER A 71 2.35 2.57 -2.94
C SER A 71 2.59 3.93 -2.28
N TRP A 72 1.99 5.00 -2.80
CA TRP A 72 2.13 6.33 -2.22
C TRP A 72 1.32 6.45 -0.92
N ALA A 73 1.86 7.19 0.04
CA ALA A 73 1.21 7.41 1.33
C ALA A 73 -0.21 8.01 1.20
N ALA A 74 -0.42 8.91 0.23
CA ALA A 74 -1.72 9.53 -0.01
C ALA A 74 -2.81 8.56 -0.50
N PHE A 75 -2.42 7.40 -1.05
CA PHE A 75 -3.33 6.35 -1.50
C PHE A 75 -3.42 5.19 -0.51
N GLN A 76 -2.59 5.22 0.53
CA GLN A 76 -2.75 4.29 1.65
C GLN A 76 -3.93 4.77 2.51
N PRO A 77 -4.83 3.88 2.91
CA PRO A 77 -5.90 4.25 3.82
C PRO A 77 -5.31 4.73 5.15
N VAL A 78 -5.82 5.85 5.66
CA VAL A 78 -5.55 6.25 7.04
C VAL A 78 -6.20 5.20 7.93
N ARG A 79 -5.38 4.40 8.60
CA ARG A 79 -5.88 3.33 9.44
C ARG A 79 -5.98 3.81 10.88
N PRO A 80 -7.12 3.59 11.52
CA PRO A 80 -7.13 3.59 12.97
C PRO A 80 -6.19 2.48 13.47
N PRO A 81 -5.52 2.68 14.62
CA PRO A 81 -4.79 1.60 15.27
C PRO A 81 -5.70 0.38 15.39
N SER A 82 -5.24 -0.77 14.92
CA SER A 82 -6.01 -2.00 15.06
C SER A 82 -5.63 -2.68 16.36
N ASP A 83 -6.57 -3.41 16.95
CA ASP A 83 -6.30 -4.24 18.13
C ASP A 83 -5.29 -5.37 17.84
N LEU A 84 -5.04 -5.67 16.56
CA LEU A 84 -4.01 -6.60 16.11
C LEU A 84 -2.59 -6.11 16.45
N GLU A 85 -2.35 -4.80 16.48
CA GLU A 85 -1.04 -4.24 16.84
C GLU A 85 -0.66 -4.45 18.33
N ALA A 86 -1.63 -4.78 19.16
CA ALA A 86 -1.41 -5.10 20.58
C ALA A 86 -1.15 -6.60 20.83
N LEU A 87 -1.29 -7.45 19.81
CA LEU A 87 -1.16 -8.89 19.92
C LEU A 87 0.20 -9.40 19.45
N PRO A 88 0.71 -10.52 19.99
CA PRO A 88 1.88 -11.19 19.45
C PRO A 88 1.57 -11.80 18.06
N ALA A 89 2.60 -11.97 17.24
CA ALA A 89 2.46 -12.42 15.84
C ALA A 89 1.66 -13.71 15.67
N THR A 90 1.76 -14.66 16.61
CA THR A 90 1.00 -15.92 16.57
C THR A 90 -0.50 -15.71 16.70
N GLU A 91 -0.93 -14.79 17.57
CA GLU A 91 -2.34 -14.46 17.76
C GLU A 91 -2.87 -13.62 16.60
N VAL A 92 -2.05 -12.71 16.06
CA VAL A 92 -2.37 -11.97 14.82
C VAL A 92 -2.65 -12.96 13.69
N LEU A 93 -1.75 -13.93 13.49
CA LEU A 93 -1.91 -14.96 12.46
C LEU A 93 -3.21 -15.75 12.64
N GLN A 94 -3.51 -16.22 13.86
CA GLN A 94 -4.72 -16.99 14.14
C GLN A 94 -5.99 -16.17 13.85
N ARG A 95 -6.00 -14.91 14.24
CA ARG A 95 -7.14 -14.01 14.01
C ARG A 95 -7.33 -13.71 12.53
N VAL A 96 -6.25 -13.38 11.83
CA VAL A 96 -6.29 -13.16 10.38
C VAL A 96 -6.80 -14.40 9.64
N MET A 97 -6.30 -15.58 9.98
CA MET A 97 -6.74 -16.83 9.37
C MET A 97 -8.21 -17.13 9.63
N LYS A 98 -8.72 -16.77 10.79
CA LYS A 98 -10.11 -16.99 11.15
C LYS A 98 -11.06 -15.98 10.48
N GLU A 99 -10.69 -14.70 10.42
CA GLU A 99 -11.60 -13.61 10.09
C GLU A 99 -11.41 -13.05 8.67
N GLN A 100 -10.21 -13.14 8.12
CA GLN A 100 -9.84 -12.46 6.88
C GLN A 100 -9.32 -13.39 5.78
N ALA A 101 -9.10 -14.66 6.07
CA ALA A 101 -8.48 -15.59 5.13
C ALA A 101 -9.23 -15.67 3.79
N ASP A 102 -10.55 -15.80 3.83
CA ASP A 102 -11.37 -15.92 2.61
C ASP A 102 -11.29 -14.66 1.75
N THR A 103 -11.31 -13.48 2.38
CA THR A 103 -11.15 -12.18 1.68
C THR A 103 -9.78 -12.08 1.02
N LEU A 104 -8.72 -12.44 1.73
CA LEU A 104 -7.35 -12.40 1.20
C LEU A 104 -7.14 -13.42 0.07
N ILE A 105 -7.75 -14.60 0.18
CA ILE A 105 -7.73 -15.62 -0.88
C ILE A 105 -8.47 -15.12 -2.13
N HIS A 106 -9.61 -14.46 -1.95
CA HIS A 106 -10.35 -13.87 -3.05
C HIS A 106 -9.53 -12.78 -3.75
N LEU A 107 -8.95 -11.87 -3.00
CA LEU A 107 -8.07 -10.81 -3.51
C LEU A 107 -6.85 -11.36 -4.26
N TYR A 108 -6.24 -12.43 -3.74
CA TYR A 108 -5.15 -13.11 -4.45
C TYR A 108 -5.59 -13.59 -5.84
N ARG A 109 -6.77 -14.24 -5.91
CA ARG A 109 -7.30 -14.73 -7.19
C ARG A 109 -7.56 -13.58 -8.16
N MET A 110 -8.15 -12.49 -7.70
CA MET A 110 -8.39 -11.31 -8.52
C MET A 110 -7.09 -10.71 -9.04
N CYS A 111 -6.06 -10.54 -8.19
CA CYS A 111 -4.76 -10.04 -8.61
C CYS A 111 -4.04 -10.94 -9.61
N ARG A 112 -4.22 -12.27 -9.49
CA ARG A 112 -3.64 -13.25 -10.41
C ARG A 112 -4.33 -13.24 -11.76
N ASP A 113 -5.67 -13.21 -11.75
CA ASP A 113 -6.49 -13.37 -12.95
C ASP A 113 -6.61 -12.04 -13.72
N ASP A 114 -6.42 -10.92 -13.05
CA ASP A 114 -6.44 -9.58 -13.63
C ASP A 114 -5.30 -8.71 -13.06
N PRO A 115 -4.06 -8.93 -13.49
CA PRO A 115 -2.89 -8.22 -12.99
C PRO A 115 -2.87 -6.73 -13.35
N GLU A 116 -3.61 -6.29 -14.38
CA GLU A 116 -3.68 -4.88 -14.76
C GLU A 116 -4.40 -4.03 -13.70
N ASN A 117 -5.40 -4.62 -13.02
CA ASN A 117 -6.16 -3.98 -11.95
C ASN A 117 -5.68 -4.38 -10.53
N ALA A 118 -4.55 -5.09 -10.41
CA ALA A 118 -4.01 -5.52 -9.11
C ALA A 118 -3.84 -4.38 -8.09
N SER A 119 -3.63 -3.17 -8.58
CA SER A 119 -3.54 -1.97 -7.75
C SER A 119 -4.82 -1.64 -7.00
N GLU A 120 -5.97 -1.91 -7.61
CA GLU A 120 -7.28 -1.69 -7.00
C GLU A 120 -7.60 -2.71 -5.96
N TYR A 121 -7.36 -3.96 -6.32
CA TYR A 121 -7.56 -5.07 -5.40
C TYR A 121 -6.71 -4.92 -4.14
N ARG A 122 -5.52 -4.31 -4.27
CA ARG A 122 -4.70 -3.94 -3.10
C ARG A 122 -5.35 -2.87 -2.25
N LEU A 123 -5.94 -1.83 -2.85
CA LEU A 123 -6.68 -0.81 -2.10
C LEU A 123 -7.90 -1.39 -1.39
N GLU A 124 -8.64 -2.26 -2.07
CA GLU A 124 -9.77 -2.98 -1.49
C GLU A 124 -9.34 -3.86 -0.31
N ALA A 125 -8.19 -4.55 -0.43
CA ALA A 125 -7.62 -5.33 0.67
C ALA A 125 -7.38 -4.47 1.91
N PHE A 126 -6.83 -3.30 1.74
CA PHE A 126 -6.59 -2.38 2.87
C PHE A 126 -7.88 -1.90 3.54
N GLU A 127 -8.96 -1.77 2.81
CA GLU A 127 -10.25 -1.34 3.36
C GLU A 127 -11.01 -2.47 4.03
N SER A 128 -10.87 -3.68 3.47
CA SER A 128 -11.62 -4.85 3.92
C SER A 128 -10.92 -5.64 5.03
N CYS A 129 -9.60 -5.46 5.19
CA CYS A 129 -8.80 -6.21 6.16
C CYS A 129 -8.18 -5.30 7.22
N PRO A 130 -8.82 -5.12 8.38
CA PRO A 130 -8.27 -4.35 9.48
C PRO A 130 -6.89 -4.87 9.91
N GLY A 131 -5.95 -3.95 10.18
CA GLY A 131 -4.59 -4.28 10.61
C GLY A 131 -3.61 -4.64 9.50
N LEU A 132 -4.07 -4.81 8.25
CA LEU A 132 -3.21 -5.04 7.10
C LEU A 132 -2.29 -3.84 6.87
N THR A 133 -0.98 -4.01 6.80
CA THR A 133 0.00 -2.94 6.62
C THR A 133 0.59 -2.91 5.22
N GLU A 134 0.67 -4.05 4.56
CA GLU A 134 1.27 -4.17 3.25
C GLU A 134 0.65 -5.33 2.45
N VAL A 135 0.52 -5.15 1.14
CA VAL A 135 0.07 -6.18 0.19
C VAL A 135 0.99 -6.20 -1.01
N TRP A 136 1.57 -7.35 -1.31
CA TRP A 136 2.35 -7.60 -2.52
C TRP A 136 1.64 -8.63 -3.39
N THR A 137 1.71 -8.42 -4.69
CA THR A 137 1.00 -9.27 -5.65
C THR A 137 1.88 -10.30 -6.35
N GLN A 138 3.22 -10.08 -6.39
CA GLN A 138 4.16 -11.00 -7.04
C GLN A 138 5.52 -11.02 -6.31
N PRO A 139 5.77 -12.02 -5.43
CA PRO A 139 4.85 -13.06 -4.96
C PRO A 139 3.73 -12.45 -4.11
N PHE A 140 2.61 -13.14 -4.03
CA PHE A 140 1.52 -12.65 -3.19
C PHE A 140 1.85 -12.89 -1.73
N TYR A 141 1.96 -11.82 -0.98
CA TYR A 141 2.00 -11.86 0.48
C TYR A 141 1.36 -10.62 1.08
N VAL A 142 0.92 -10.75 2.31
CA VAL A 142 0.36 -9.67 3.10
C VAL A 142 1.13 -9.52 4.41
N LYS A 143 1.26 -8.29 4.89
CA LYS A 143 1.95 -7.97 6.13
C LYS A 143 1.01 -7.32 7.12
N TYR A 144 1.07 -7.80 8.35
CA TYR A 144 0.38 -7.22 9.50
C TYR A 144 1.40 -6.75 10.52
N ARG A 145 1.09 -5.70 11.27
CA ARG A 145 1.90 -5.27 12.40
C ARG A 145 1.43 -5.97 13.66
N ALA A 146 2.37 -6.45 14.48
CA ALA A 146 2.13 -7.10 15.76
C ALA A 146 2.96 -6.43 16.86
N ALA A 147 2.65 -6.70 18.13
CA ALA A 147 3.34 -6.12 19.29
C ALA A 147 4.83 -6.49 19.36
N ASP A 148 5.19 -7.67 18.86
CA ASP A 148 6.55 -8.24 18.83
C ASP A 148 7.24 -8.08 17.47
N GLY A 149 6.66 -7.32 16.56
CA GLY A 149 7.19 -7.07 15.22
C GLY A 149 6.11 -7.10 14.14
N ALA A 150 6.54 -7.27 12.90
CA ALA A 150 5.61 -7.41 11.78
C ALA A 150 5.38 -8.88 11.46
N ALA A 151 4.12 -9.31 11.40
CA ALA A 151 3.75 -10.63 10.94
C ALA A 151 3.57 -10.61 9.42
N ILE A 152 4.33 -11.42 8.69
CA ILE A 152 4.17 -11.64 7.25
C ILE A 152 3.43 -12.95 7.04
N ILE A 153 2.30 -12.89 6.35
CA ILE A 153 1.52 -14.06 5.97
C ILE A 153 1.71 -14.26 4.47
N MET A 154 2.31 -15.36 4.09
CA MET A 154 2.51 -15.72 2.70
C MET A 154 1.45 -16.73 2.26
N PHE A 155 0.83 -16.45 1.12
CA PHE A 155 -0.07 -17.38 0.45
C PHE A 155 0.65 -18.03 -0.72
N LYS A 156 0.73 -19.36 -0.71
CA LYS A 156 1.24 -20.15 -1.85
C LYS A 156 0.10 -21.00 -2.42
N THR A 157 0.14 -21.20 -3.72
CA THR A 157 -0.68 -22.21 -4.37
C THR A 157 0.06 -23.55 -4.29
N ASP A 158 -0.65 -24.60 -3.93
CA ASP A 158 -0.17 -25.97 -4.12
C ASP A 158 -0.29 -26.40 -5.60
N THR A 159 0.17 -27.60 -5.91
CA THR A 159 0.11 -28.18 -7.26
C THR A 159 -1.32 -28.35 -7.79
N ASP A 160 -2.30 -28.38 -6.92
CA ASP A 160 -3.72 -28.53 -7.25
C ASP A 160 -4.43 -27.17 -7.39
N GLY A 161 -3.67 -26.06 -7.30
CA GLY A 161 -4.22 -24.70 -7.36
C GLY A 161 -4.95 -24.25 -6.10
N ARG A 162 -4.88 -25.01 -5.01
CA ARG A 162 -5.42 -24.60 -3.71
C ARG A 162 -4.46 -23.64 -3.04
N ILE A 163 -5.02 -22.64 -2.40
CA ILE A 163 -4.25 -21.65 -1.68
C ILE A 163 -3.99 -22.16 -0.27
N GLN A 164 -2.72 -22.29 0.06
CA GLN A 164 -2.28 -22.61 1.41
C GLN A 164 -1.54 -21.43 1.99
N VAL A 165 -1.76 -21.15 3.27
CA VAL A 165 -0.90 -20.24 4.01
C VAL A 165 0.42 -20.94 4.24
N ALA A 166 1.48 -20.36 3.68
CA ALA A 166 2.75 -21.07 3.66
C ALA A 166 3.61 -20.74 4.88
N GLU A 167 3.58 -19.52 5.37
CA GLU A 167 4.57 -19.07 6.35
C GLU A 167 4.12 -17.82 7.08
N CYS A 168 4.32 -17.80 8.40
CA CYS A 168 4.33 -16.59 9.20
C CYS A 168 5.79 -16.27 9.52
N VAL A 169 6.31 -15.17 8.94
CA VAL A 169 7.64 -14.68 9.26
C VAL A 169 7.48 -13.44 10.12
N VAL A 170 8.16 -13.41 11.26
CA VAL A 170 8.25 -12.23 12.11
C VAL A 170 9.51 -11.49 11.73
N ASP A 171 9.35 -10.31 11.11
CA ASP A 171 10.46 -9.38 10.91
C ASP A 171 10.83 -8.78 12.26
N LYS A 172 12.09 -8.94 12.65
CA LYS A 172 12.65 -8.35 13.87
C LYS A 172 13.24 -6.98 13.59
#